data_2c8f73f0205bf70895f6b09fd09c0e7a
#
_entry.id   2c8f73f0205bf70895f6b09fd09c0e7a
#
_cell.length_a   1.000
_cell.length_b   1.000
_cell.length_c   1.000
_cell.angle_alpha   90.00
_cell.angle_beta   90.00
_cell.angle_gamma   90.00
#
_symmetry.space_group_name_H-M   'P 1'
#
loop_
_entity.id
_entity.type
_entity.pdbx_description
1 polymer ?
#
loop_
_entity_poly.entity_id
_entity_poly.type
_entity_poly.pdbx_seq_one_letter_code
_entity_poly.pdbx_strand_id
1 'polypeptide(L)'
;MAKNITIKVPGKHPRTGEITTFELKGQRIDIGIGGQAVPFLIHGRGIGTSLTHIPSGYRIALLGGWLTARYAIPENKPSRTACAQMAIDRLVAQYGSLHLLDRLNCKPVINQL
;
A
#
# COMPACT_ATOMS: atom_id res chain seq x y z
N MET A 1 -15.50 8.67 -2.20
CA MET A 1 -14.80 8.20 -3.40
C MET A 1 -13.31 8.39 -3.26
N ALA A 2 -12.54 7.36 -3.50
CA ALA A 2 -11.10 7.45 -3.44
C ALA A 2 -10.56 8.26 -4.63
N LYS A 3 -9.60 9.14 -4.36
CA LYS A 3 -8.99 9.98 -5.40
C LYS A 3 -7.70 9.37 -5.89
N ASN A 4 -7.42 9.52 -7.18
CA ASN A 4 -6.10 9.23 -7.70
C ASN A 4 -5.16 10.37 -7.34
N ILE A 5 -4.02 10.02 -6.77
CA ILE A 5 -2.97 10.96 -6.41
C ILE A 5 -1.62 10.45 -6.90
N THR A 6 -0.65 11.35 -6.95
CA THR A 6 0.75 11.00 -7.25
C THR A 6 1.59 11.22 -6.01
N ILE A 7 2.39 10.22 -5.66
CA ILE A 7 3.32 10.29 -4.52
C ILE A 7 4.75 10.02 -4.98
N LYS A 8 5.71 10.27 -4.10
CA LYS A 8 7.10 9.91 -4.29
C LYS A 8 7.43 8.63 -3.55
N VAL A 9 8.18 7.74 -4.18
CA VAL A 9 8.64 6.48 -3.57
C VAL A 9 10.14 6.38 -3.68
N PRO A 10 10.85 5.81 -2.68
CA PRO A 10 12.30 5.63 -2.76
C PRO A 10 12.66 4.53 -3.75
N GLY A 11 13.78 4.70 -4.41
CA GLY A 11 14.27 3.70 -5.35
C GLY A 11 15.70 3.98 -5.78
N LYS A 12 16.28 3.06 -6.56
CA LYS A 12 17.60 3.21 -7.15
C LYS A 12 17.49 3.50 -8.63
N HIS A 13 18.28 4.44 -9.10
CA HIS A 13 18.40 4.67 -10.53
C HIS A 13 19.05 3.44 -11.20
N PRO A 14 18.44 2.88 -12.27
CA PRO A 14 18.91 1.62 -12.85
C PRO A 14 20.31 1.70 -13.46
N ARG A 15 20.76 2.88 -13.88
CA ARG A 15 22.09 3.06 -14.50
C ARG A 15 23.17 3.45 -13.51
N THR A 16 22.85 4.37 -12.57
CA THR A 16 23.85 4.96 -11.68
C THR A 16 23.88 4.32 -10.31
N GLY A 17 22.82 3.60 -9.93
CA GLY A 17 22.67 3.05 -8.59
C GLY A 17 22.38 4.09 -7.51
N GLU A 18 22.23 5.36 -7.89
CA GLU A 18 21.92 6.42 -6.94
C GLU A 18 20.54 6.23 -6.33
N ILE A 19 20.46 6.46 -5.02
CA ILE A 19 19.18 6.47 -4.32
C ILE A 19 18.46 7.77 -4.66
N THR A 20 17.27 7.65 -5.21
CA THR A 20 16.45 8.78 -5.60
C THR A 20 14.98 8.48 -5.33
N THR A 21 14.10 9.39 -5.72
CA THR A 21 12.66 9.17 -5.62
C THR A 21 12.05 9.08 -7.01
N PHE A 22 11.04 8.23 -7.14
CA PHE A 22 10.24 8.08 -8.34
C PHE A 22 8.80 8.48 -8.04
N GLU A 23 8.10 8.98 -9.04
CA GLU A 23 6.68 9.28 -8.90
C GLU A 23 5.85 8.02 -9.13
N LEU A 24 4.80 7.87 -8.32
CA LEU A 24 3.89 6.74 -8.39
C LEU A 24 2.46 7.26 -8.29
N LYS A 25 1.63 6.88 -9.25
CA LYS A 25 0.23 7.30 -9.30
C LYS A 25 -0.67 6.15 -8.89
N GLY A 26 -1.65 6.44 -8.08
CA GLY A 26 -2.63 5.44 -7.66
C GLY A 26 -3.79 6.03 -6.89
N GLN A 27 -4.55 5.14 -6.27
CA GLN A 27 -5.75 5.46 -5.52
C GLN A 27 -5.41 5.56 -4.04
N ARG A 28 -5.71 6.70 -3.42
CA ARG A 28 -5.55 6.88 -1.97
C ARG A 28 -6.67 6.17 -1.22
N ILE A 29 -6.29 5.48 -0.14
CA ILE A 29 -7.22 4.90 0.81
C ILE A 29 -6.67 5.10 2.23
N ASP A 30 -7.53 5.45 3.17
CA ASP A 30 -7.17 5.54 4.58
C ASP A 30 -7.68 4.30 5.29
N ILE A 31 -6.82 3.62 6.03
CA ILE A 31 -7.16 2.40 6.76
C ILE A 31 -6.86 2.61 8.23
N GLY A 32 -7.82 2.27 9.09
CA GLY A 32 -7.65 2.38 10.54
C GLY A 32 -6.71 1.30 11.08
N ILE A 33 -5.68 1.74 11.81
CA ILE A 33 -4.75 0.85 12.53
C ILE A 33 -4.59 1.41 13.94
N GLY A 34 -4.99 0.63 14.94
CA GLY A 34 -4.86 1.05 16.33
C GLY A 34 -5.55 2.38 16.67
N GLY A 35 -6.68 2.67 16.04
CA GLY A 35 -7.42 3.91 16.23
C GLY A 35 -6.93 5.10 15.41
N GLN A 36 -5.91 4.91 14.56
CA GLN A 36 -5.39 5.95 13.69
C GLN A 36 -5.74 5.68 12.24
N ALA A 37 -6.13 6.72 11.50
CA ALA A 37 -6.32 6.62 10.06
C ALA A 37 -4.95 6.75 9.38
N VAL A 38 -4.52 5.68 8.71
CA VAL A 38 -3.21 5.64 8.05
C VAL A 38 -3.41 5.68 6.54
N PRO A 39 -2.75 6.61 5.83
CA PRO A 39 -2.95 6.76 4.39
C PRO A 39 -2.08 5.78 3.61
N PHE A 40 -2.70 5.11 2.64
CA PHE A 40 -2.06 4.17 1.72
C PHE A 40 -2.43 4.49 0.29
N LEU A 41 -1.60 4.02 -0.64
CA LEU A 41 -1.84 4.12 -2.07
C LEU A 41 -2.00 2.72 -2.66
N ILE A 42 -3.08 2.50 -3.39
CA ILE A 42 -3.26 1.29 -4.20
C ILE A 42 -2.83 1.63 -5.62
N HIS A 43 -1.85 0.90 -6.14
CA HIS A 43 -1.30 1.17 -7.47
C HIS A 43 -0.96 -0.13 -8.20
N GLY A 44 -0.75 -0.01 -9.50
CA GLY A 44 -0.47 -1.15 -10.35
C GLY A 44 -1.72 -1.81 -10.92
N ARG A 45 -1.54 -2.88 -11.67
CA ARG A 45 -2.62 -3.63 -12.32
C ARG A 45 -2.41 -5.13 -12.17
N GLY A 46 -3.52 -5.87 -12.14
CA GLY A 46 -3.49 -7.32 -12.11
C GLY A 46 -2.64 -7.86 -10.97
N ILE A 47 -1.76 -8.80 -11.26
CA ILE A 47 -0.88 -9.42 -10.28
C ILE A 47 0.11 -8.42 -9.65
N GLY A 48 0.41 -7.32 -10.33
CA GLY A 48 1.31 -6.28 -9.85
C GLY A 48 0.65 -5.23 -8.97
N THR A 49 -0.64 -5.36 -8.65
CA THR A 49 -1.32 -4.42 -7.76
C THR A 49 -0.72 -4.46 -6.37
N SER A 50 -0.36 -3.29 -5.85
CA SER A 50 0.38 -3.16 -4.60
C SER A 50 -0.24 -2.12 -3.68
N LEU A 51 0.08 -2.22 -2.38
CA LEU A 51 -0.30 -1.27 -1.36
C LEU A 51 0.95 -0.62 -0.80
N THR A 52 1.03 0.71 -0.85
CA THR A 52 2.18 1.49 -0.43
C THR A 52 1.78 2.47 0.67
N HIS A 53 2.58 2.55 1.73
CA HIS A 53 2.40 3.54 2.81
C HIS A 53 2.78 4.92 2.28
N ILE A 54 1.84 5.86 2.24
CA ILE A 54 2.06 7.15 1.58
C ILE A 54 3.17 7.97 2.23
N PRO A 55 3.19 8.22 3.56
CA PRO A 55 4.23 9.06 4.15
C PRO A 55 5.65 8.58 3.87
N SER A 56 5.90 7.28 3.96
CA SER A 56 7.24 6.71 3.75
C SER A 56 7.53 6.34 2.29
N GLY A 57 6.48 6.12 1.49
CA GLY A 57 6.63 5.62 0.13
C GLY A 57 7.02 4.15 0.03
N TYR A 58 7.00 3.39 1.14
CA TYR A 58 7.36 1.97 1.12
C TYR A 58 6.16 1.09 0.83
N ARG A 59 6.35 0.11 -0.08
CA ARG A 59 5.36 -0.91 -0.35
C ARG A 59 5.27 -1.85 0.84
N ILE A 60 4.05 -2.12 1.30
CA ILE A 60 3.81 -2.98 2.46
C ILE A 60 3.10 -4.28 2.13
N ALA A 61 2.45 -4.37 0.98
CA ALA A 61 1.72 -5.58 0.59
C ALA A 61 1.53 -5.65 -0.92
N LEU A 62 1.40 -6.88 -1.41
CA LEU A 62 0.98 -7.18 -2.77
C LEU A 62 -0.48 -7.61 -2.74
N LEU A 63 -1.31 -6.97 -3.53
CA LEU A 63 -2.75 -7.24 -3.57
C LEU A 63 -3.15 -8.11 -4.78
N GLY A 64 -2.24 -8.27 -5.73
CA GLY A 64 -2.53 -8.93 -7.00
C GLY A 64 -3.02 -10.36 -6.85
N GLY A 65 -2.51 -11.11 -5.86
CA GLY A 65 -2.91 -12.49 -5.63
C GLY A 65 -4.40 -12.64 -5.32
N TRP A 66 -4.96 -11.74 -4.53
CA TRP A 66 -6.39 -11.77 -4.22
C TRP A 66 -7.25 -11.26 -5.37
N LEU A 67 -6.75 -10.26 -6.10
CA LEU A 67 -7.47 -9.66 -7.23
C LEU A 67 -7.53 -10.58 -8.43
N THR A 68 -6.54 -11.47 -8.59
CA THR A 68 -6.42 -12.37 -9.72
C THR A 68 -6.58 -13.84 -9.34
N ALA A 69 -7.08 -14.11 -8.12
CA ALA A 69 -7.24 -15.48 -7.65
C ALA A 69 -8.09 -16.31 -8.62
N ARG A 70 -7.54 -17.45 -9.05
CA ARG A 70 -8.18 -18.32 -10.05
C ARG A 70 -9.52 -18.89 -9.60
N TYR A 71 -9.72 -18.93 -8.29
CA TYR A 71 -10.93 -19.52 -7.68
C TYR A 71 -11.99 -18.47 -7.37
N ALA A 72 -11.70 -17.20 -7.60
CA ALA A 72 -12.69 -16.15 -7.36
C ALA A 72 -13.77 -16.23 -8.43
N ILE A 73 -14.98 -16.53 -8.00
CA ILE A 73 -16.15 -16.35 -8.84
C ILE A 73 -16.26 -14.85 -9.12
N PRO A 74 -16.46 -14.41 -10.37
CA PRO A 74 -16.46 -12.98 -10.70
C PRO A 74 -17.36 -12.12 -9.81
N GLU A 75 -18.51 -12.65 -9.41
CA GLU A 75 -19.45 -11.96 -8.52
C GLU A 75 -18.92 -11.79 -7.09
N ASN A 76 -17.99 -12.65 -6.67
CA ASN A 76 -17.41 -12.65 -5.33
C ASN A 76 -16.00 -12.08 -5.29
N LYS A 77 -15.48 -11.61 -6.43
CA LYS A 77 -14.16 -11.03 -6.49
C LYS A 77 -14.08 -9.78 -5.63
N PRO A 78 -13.17 -9.69 -4.64
CA PRO A 78 -13.09 -8.52 -3.79
C PRO A 78 -12.63 -7.29 -4.58
N SER A 79 -13.12 -6.11 -4.19
CA SER A 79 -12.67 -4.85 -4.73
C SER A 79 -11.22 -4.58 -4.34
N ARG A 80 -10.56 -3.64 -5.02
CA ARG A 80 -9.19 -3.24 -4.67
C ARG A 80 -9.10 -2.71 -3.24
N THR A 81 -10.09 -1.91 -2.82
CA THR A 81 -10.13 -1.39 -1.44
C THR A 81 -10.36 -2.49 -0.42
N ALA A 82 -11.22 -3.46 -0.72
CA ALA A 82 -11.41 -4.63 0.16
C ALA A 82 -10.13 -5.45 0.30
N CYS A 83 -9.38 -5.66 -0.79
CA CYS A 83 -8.09 -6.35 -0.74
C CYS A 83 -7.08 -5.59 0.12
N ALA A 84 -7.04 -4.26 0.03
CA ALA A 84 -6.17 -3.44 0.86
C ALA A 84 -6.51 -3.60 2.34
N GLN A 85 -7.80 -3.55 2.70
CA GLN A 85 -8.24 -3.76 4.07
C GLN A 85 -7.87 -5.16 4.58
N MET A 86 -8.08 -6.20 3.76
CA MET A 86 -7.71 -7.57 4.11
C MET A 86 -6.21 -7.72 4.37
N ALA A 87 -5.37 -7.08 3.55
CA ALA A 87 -3.92 -7.10 3.72
C ALA A 87 -3.50 -6.47 5.05
N ILE A 88 -4.07 -5.33 5.39
CA ILE A 88 -3.79 -4.66 6.66
C ILE A 88 -4.31 -5.50 7.84
N ASP A 89 -5.52 -6.03 7.75
CA ASP A 89 -6.08 -6.88 8.81
C ASP A 89 -5.18 -8.09 9.08
N ARG A 90 -4.62 -8.68 8.03
CA ARG A 90 -3.69 -9.80 8.14
C ARG A 90 -2.39 -9.40 8.85
N LEU A 91 -1.83 -8.24 8.50
CA LEU A 91 -0.63 -7.72 9.15
C LEU A 91 -0.88 -7.38 10.61
N VAL A 92 -2.04 -6.80 10.93
CA VAL A 92 -2.43 -6.51 12.32
C VAL A 92 -2.59 -7.81 13.11
N ALA A 93 -3.21 -8.83 12.53
CA ALA A 93 -3.37 -10.14 13.17
C ALA A 93 -2.01 -10.81 13.45
N GLN A 94 -1.03 -10.60 12.56
CA GLN A 94 0.30 -11.21 12.66
C GLN A 94 1.22 -10.46 13.64
N TYR A 95 1.21 -9.14 13.62
CA TYR A 95 2.18 -8.31 14.36
C TYR A 95 1.59 -7.45 15.47
N GLY A 96 0.26 -7.22 15.47
CA GLY A 96 -0.40 -6.27 16.35
C GLY A 96 -0.38 -4.85 15.83
N SER A 97 -1.41 -4.07 16.21
CA SER A 97 -1.58 -2.70 15.70
C SER A 97 -0.43 -1.77 16.10
N LEU A 98 0.01 -1.81 17.36
CA LEU A 98 1.05 -0.92 17.85
C LEU A 98 2.40 -1.21 17.16
N HIS A 99 2.74 -2.48 16.99
CA HIS A 99 3.99 -2.87 16.32
C HIS A 99 3.98 -2.44 14.86
N LEU A 100 2.86 -2.63 14.18
CA LEU A 100 2.71 -2.22 12.78
C LEU A 100 2.85 -0.70 12.64
N LEU A 101 2.18 0.08 13.51
CA LEU A 101 2.30 1.55 13.51
C LEU A 101 3.74 1.99 13.75
N ASP A 102 4.44 1.38 14.70
CA ASP A 102 5.85 1.67 14.97
C ASP A 102 6.71 1.45 13.73
N ARG A 103 6.54 0.33 13.05
CA ARG A 103 7.32 0.04 11.85
C ARG A 103 7.04 1.01 10.71
N LEU A 104 5.79 1.44 10.55
CA LEU A 104 5.43 2.42 9.54
C LEU A 104 6.01 3.80 9.88
N ASN A 105 6.00 4.18 11.15
CA ASN A 105 6.43 5.49 11.61
C ASN A 105 7.95 5.63 11.76
N CYS A 106 8.72 4.53 11.80
CA CYS A 106 10.17 4.59 11.92
C CYS A 106 10.87 4.95 10.60
N LYS A 107 10.16 4.96 9.49
CA LYS A 107 10.72 5.28 8.17
C LYS A 107 10.63 6.79 7.90
N PRO A 108 11.61 7.35 7.14
CA PRO A 108 11.57 8.78 6.80
C PRO A 108 10.27 9.15 6.07
N VAL A 109 9.73 10.33 6.40
CA VAL A 109 8.56 10.87 5.70
C VAL A 109 9.04 11.59 4.44
N ILE A 110 8.66 11.10 3.27
CA ILE A 110 9.00 11.72 1.98
C ILE A 110 7.78 12.32 1.28
N ASN A 111 6.58 12.00 1.74
CA ASN A 111 5.34 12.59 1.24
C ASN A 111 4.61 13.26 2.40
N GLN A 112 4.46 14.55 2.32
CA GLN A 112 3.64 15.30 3.28
C GLN A 112 2.22 15.43 2.73
N LEU A 113 1.26 15.14 3.57
CA LEU A 113 -0.15 15.21 3.20
C LEU A 113 -0.81 16.45 3.81
#